data_2618a849e6c7e2a12b334631d2ace976
#
_entry.id   2618a849e6c7e2a12b334631d2ace976
#
_cell.length_a   1.000
_cell.length_b   1.000
_cell.length_c   1.000
_cell.angle_alpha   90.00
_cell.angle_beta   90.00
_cell.angle_gamma   90.00
#
_symmetry.space_group_name_H-M   'P 1'
#
loop_
_entity.id
_entity.type
_entity.pdbx_description
1 polymer ?
#
loop_
_entity_poly.entity_id
_entity_poly.type
_entity_poly.pdbx_seq_one_letter_code
_entity_poly.pdbx_strand_id
1 'polypeptide(L)'
;NCFATPYLQQPLKHGADIVVNSSSKYINGSSNAISGILTDSGKFKWDKNRYPGFADYVKYGPMAFVAKLRNSLFRNMGACLAPVNAYLNSIGLETLGLRMERECSNALDLASWIENNYPDIKVNYPGLCSSKWHEIAKKQLTNGYGAILTIRVGSKEKAFKFINSLTIPYTLSNIGDTKTLAIHPFPTLRT
;
A
#
# COMPACT_ATOMS: atom_id res chain seq x y z
N ASN A 1 4.64 -2.97 -1.20
CA ASN A 1 4.70 -1.70 -0.43
C ASN A 1 3.47 -0.81 -0.70
N CYS A 2 2.28 -1.44 -0.83
CA CYS A 2 1.07 -0.69 -1.25
C CYS A 2 0.50 0.21 -0.16
N PHE A 3 0.63 -0.18 1.13
CA PHE A 3 0.07 0.56 2.27
C PHE A 3 0.97 1.73 2.72
N ALA A 4 2.27 1.50 2.77
CA ALA A 4 3.22 2.53 3.21
C ALA A 4 3.58 3.51 2.09
N THR A 5 3.51 3.09 0.84
CA THR A 5 3.97 3.86 -0.32
C THR A 5 5.47 4.19 -0.25
N PRO A 6 6.08 4.71 -1.30
CA PRO A 6 7.46 5.22 -1.21
C PRO A 6 7.61 6.45 -0.30
N TYR A 7 6.51 7.09 0.11
CA TYR A 7 6.53 8.24 1.01
C TYR A 7 6.84 7.85 2.45
N LEU A 8 6.22 6.78 2.97
CA LEU A 8 6.42 6.32 4.35
C LEU A 8 7.55 5.32 4.47
N GLN A 9 7.80 4.50 3.45
CA GLN A 9 8.83 3.45 3.50
C GLN A 9 9.47 3.23 2.14
N GLN A 10 10.80 3.11 2.14
CA GLN A 10 11.61 2.83 0.96
C GLN A 10 12.35 1.49 1.12
N PRO A 11 11.70 0.35 0.81
CA PRO A 11 12.26 -0.98 1.10
C PRO A 11 13.62 -1.25 0.46
N LEU A 12 13.92 -0.63 -0.69
CA LEU A 12 15.24 -0.75 -1.34
C LEU A 12 16.38 -0.21 -0.46
N LYS A 13 16.10 0.75 0.43
CA LYS A 13 17.08 1.26 1.41
C LYS A 13 17.27 0.30 2.58
N HIS A 14 16.35 -0.63 2.76
CA HIS A 14 16.38 -1.65 3.81
C HIS A 14 16.77 -3.04 3.29
N GLY A 15 17.36 -3.11 2.10
CA GLY A 15 17.92 -4.35 1.55
C GLY A 15 16.96 -5.17 0.67
N ALA A 16 15.77 -4.68 0.34
CA ALA A 16 14.95 -5.32 -0.67
C ALA A 16 15.57 -5.16 -2.06
N ASP A 17 15.51 -6.20 -2.88
CA ASP A 17 15.99 -6.15 -4.25
C ASP A 17 14.91 -5.68 -5.22
N ILE A 18 13.67 -6.05 -4.97
CA ILE A 18 12.51 -5.71 -5.81
C ILE A 18 11.37 -5.21 -4.93
N VAL A 19 10.74 -4.13 -5.34
CA VAL A 19 9.53 -3.58 -4.69
C VAL A 19 8.37 -3.59 -5.67
N VAL A 20 7.23 -4.10 -5.20
CA VAL A 20 5.97 -4.10 -5.95
C VAL A 20 4.96 -3.18 -5.25
N ASN A 21 4.36 -2.28 -6.00
CA ASN A 21 3.29 -1.41 -5.54
C ASN A 21 2.05 -1.60 -6.42
N SER A 22 0.88 -1.70 -5.81
CA SER A 22 -0.37 -1.44 -6.51
C SER A 22 -0.51 0.08 -6.64
N SER A 23 -0.21 0.60 -7.81
CA SER A 23 -0.35 2.05 -8.06
C SER A 23 -1.81 2.50 -8.19
N SER A 24 -2.75 1.55 -8.29
CA SER A 24 -4.20 1.79 -8.17
C SER A 24 -4.62 2.37 -6.82
N LYS A 25 -3.78 2.23 -5.78
CA LYS A 25 -4.07 2.63 -4.41
C LYS A 25 -3.59 4.06 -4.15
N TYR A 26 -2.85 4.30 -3.10
CA TYR A 26 -2.37 5.61 -2.69
C TYR A 26 -1.61 6.40 -3.77
N ILE A 27 -0.88 5.72 -4.67
CA ILE A 27 -0.15 6.41 -5.75
C ILE A 27 -1.14 7.12 -6.67
N ASN A 28 -2.19 6.43 -7.10
CA ASN A 28 -3.28 7.03 -7.87
C ASN A 28 -4.13 7.98 -7.02
N GLY A 29 -4.59 7.54 -5.85
CA GLY A 29 -5.31 8.34 -4.87
C GLY A 29 -6.77 8.66 -5.20
N SER A 30 -7.27 8.25 -6.35
CA SER A 30 -8.61 8.61 -6.83
C SER A 30 -9.46 7.42 -7.26
N SER A 31 -8.95 6.19 -7.12
CA SER A 31 -9.62 4.93 -7.50
C SER A 31 -10.11 4.88 -8.96
N ASN A 32 -9.45 5.62 -9.85
CA ASN A 32 -9.87 5.79 -11.25
C ASN A 32 -8.94 5.08 -12.25
N ALA A 33 -7.92 4.34 -11.78
CA ALA A 33 -7.03 3.55 -12.61
C ALA A 33 -6.61 2.26 -11.91
N ILE A 34 -6.56 1.16 -12.66
CA ILE A 34 -5.99 -0.11 -12.22
C ILE A 34 -4.59 -0.23 -12.80
N SER A 35 -3.59 -0.43 -11.91
CA SER A 35 -2.20 -0.41 -12.31
C SER A 35 -1.25 -0.94 -11.26
N GLY A 36 -0.02 -1.22 -11.65
CA GLY A 36 1.05 -1.65 -10.76
C GLY A 36 2.38 -1.06 -11.18
N ILE A 37 3.28 -0.92 -10.20
CA ILE A 37 4.67 -0.50 -10.43
C ILE A 37 5.57 -1.57 -9.81
N LEU A 38 6.58 -1.96 -10.58
CA LEU A 38 7.65 -2.82 -10.14
C LEU A 38 8.96 -2.04 -10.23
N THR A 39 9.69 -1.95 -9.11
CA THR A 39 10.96 -1.24 -8.99
C THR A 39 12.06 -2.23 -8.63
N ASP A 40 13.10 -2.30 -9.46
CA ASP A 40 14.28 -3.13 -9.26
C ASP A 40 15.43 -2.28 -8.71
N SER A 41 16.14 -2.77 -7.70
CA SER A 41 17.34 -2.13 -7.17
C SER A 41 18.52 -2.17 -8.15
N GLY A 42 18.53 -3.14 -9.06
CA GLY A 42 19.67 -3.46 -9.92
C GLY A 42 20.89 -4.05 -9.19
N LYS A 43 20.76 -4.32 -7.88
CA LYS A 43 21.89 -4.80 -7.04
C LYS A 43 21.97 -6.31 -6.96
N PHE A 44 20.86 -7.02 -7.19
CA PHE A 44 20.82 -8.47 -7.13
C PHE A 44 21.66 -9.09 -8.26
N LYS A 45 22.56 -9.99 -7.90
CA LYS A 45 23.42 -10.68 -8.86
C LYS A 45 22.75 -11.94 -9.38
N TRP A 46 22.31 -11.91 -10.60
CA TRP A 46 21.70 -13.04 -11.29
C TRP A 46 22.77 -14.01 -11.80
N ASP A 47 23.06 -15.06 -11.02
CA ASP A 47 23.96 -16.13 -11.42
C ASP A 47 23.24 -17.12 -12.35
N LYS A 48 23.77 -17.33 -13.56
CA LYS A 48 23.20 -18.24 -14.56
C LYS A 48 23.13 -19.70 -14.10
N ASN A 49 24.04 -20.12 -13.21
CA ASN A 49 24.06 -21.50 -12.70
C ASN A 49 22.94 -21.70 -11.67
N ARG A 50 22.70 -20.70 -10.83
CA ARG A 50 21.63 -20.72 -9.83
C ARG A 50 20.26 -20.37 -10.43
N TYR A 51 20.27 -19.50 -11.43
CA TYR A 51 19.05 -19.03 -12.11
C TYR A 51 19.18 -19.21 -13.63
N PRO A 52 19.04 -20.46 -14.15
CA PRO A 52 19.27 -20.75 -15.58
C PRO A 52 18.40 -19.92 -16.52
N GLY A 53 17.18 -19.57 -16.10
CA GLY A 53 16.30 -18.71 -16.87
C GLY A 53 16.80 -17.29 -17.08
N PHE A 54 17.92 -16.89 -16.45
CA PHE A 54 18.57 -15.59 -16.64
C PHE A 54 19.86 -15.69 -17.49
N ALA A 55 20.24 -16.87 -17.98
CA ALA A 55 21.51 -17.07 -18.68
C ALA A 55 21.77 -16.04 -19.80
N ASP A 56 20.76 -15.78 -20.62
CA ASP A 56 20.84 -14.79 -21.72
C ASP A 56 20.79 -13.33 -21.28
N TYR A 57 20.43 -13.09 -20.01
CA TYR A 57 20.16 -11.76 -19.47
C TYR A 57 21.23 -11.25 -18.52
N VAL A 58 22.09 -12.12 -17.97
CA VAL A 58 23.19 -11.70 -17.07
C VAL A 58 24.12 -10.67 -17.69
N LYS A 59 24.26 -10.67 -19.00
CA LYS A 59 25.05 -9.70 -19.76
C LYS A 59 24.55 -8.24 -19.62
N TYR A 60 23.30 -8.04 -19.21
CA TYR A 60 22.74 -6.71 -18.97
C TYR A 60 23.06 -6.15 -17.58
N GLY A 61 23.81 -6.90 -16.75
CA GLY A 61 24.22 -6.43 -15.41
C GLY A 61 23.04 -6.00 -14.55
N PRO A 62 23.03 -4.75 -14.03
CA PRO A 62 21.96 -4.24 -13.18
C PRO A 62 20.58 -4.26 -13.83
N MET A 63 20.49 -4.29 -15.16
CA MET A 63 19.24 -4.31 -15.91
C MET A 63 18.76 -5.72 -16.26
N ALA A 64 19.44 -6.78 -15.80
CA ALA A 64 19.15 -8.15 -16.17
C ALA A 64 17.70 -8.55 -15.88
N PHE A 65 17.16 -8.16 -14.71
CA PHE A 65 15.79 -8.46 -14.33
C PHE A 65 14.78 -7.75 -15.22
N VAL A 66 14.94 -6.45 -15.42
CA VAL A 66 14.04 -5.65 -16.25
C VAL A 66 14.10 -6.08 -17.71
N ALA A 67 15.30 -6.40 -18.22
CA ALA A 67 15.48 -6.90 -19.59
C ALA A 67 14.77 -8.24 -19.78
N LYS A 68 14.91 -9.18 -18.83
CA LYS A 68 14.19 -10.44 -18.87
C LYS A 68 12.67 -10.23 -18.81
N LEU A 69 12.20 -9.40 -17.89
CA LEU A 69 10.78 -9.13 -17.73
C LEU A 69 10.17 -8.59 -19.05
N ARG A 70 10.83 -7.63 -19.68
CA ARG A 70 10.38 -7.03 -20.94
C ARG A 70 10.42 -8.01 -22.11
N ASN A 71 11.54 -8.73 -22.28
CA ASN A 71 11.76 -9.56 -23.45
C ASN A 71 11.08 -10.93 -23.38
N SER A 72 10.67 -11.38 -22.20
CA SER A 72 9.95 -12.65 -22.02
C SER A 72 8.50 -12.44 -21.61
N LEU A 73 8.22 -11.95 -20.41
CA LEU A 73 6.86 -11.86 -19.91
C LEU A 73 6.01 -10.83 -20.64
N PHE A 74 6.44 -9.58 -20.69
CA PHE A 74 5.66 -8.53 -21.37
C PHE A 74 5.46 -8.83 -22.85
N ARG A 75 6.54 -9.20 -23.54
CA ARG A 75 6.48 -9.51 -24.97
C ARG A 75 5.54 -10.65 -25.27
N ASN A 76 5.60 -11.73 -24.49
CA ASN A 76 4.84 -12.95 -24.77
C ASN A 76 3.39 -12.88 -24.31
N MET A 77 3.13 -12.21 -23.18
CA MET A 77 1.78 -12.04 -22.63
C MET A 77 1.04 -10.85 -23.23
N GLY A 78 1.76 -9.89 -23.82
CA GLY A 78 1.18 -8.68 -24.36
C GLY A 78 0.60 -7.71 -23.32
N ALA A 79 0.85 -7.97 -22.03
CA ALA A 79 0.34 -7.12 -20.95
C ALA A 79 1.02 -5.75 -21.01
N CYS A 80 0.22 -4.70 -21.15
CA CYS A 80 0.70 -3.32 -21.18
C CYS A 80 -0.30 -2.41 -20.44
N LEU A 81 0.24 -1.51 -19.64
CA LEU A 81 -0.60 -0.50 -18.99
C LEU A 81 -1.14 0.47 -20.06
N ALA A 82 -2.46 0.69 -20.05
CA ALA A 82 -3.08 1.67 -20.92
C ALA A 82 -2.49 3.08 -20.66
N PRO A 83 -2.16 3.86 -21.69
CA PRO A 83 -1.57 5.19 -21.53
C PRO A 83 -2.39 6.12 -20.63
N VAL A 84 -3.72 6.07 -20.71
CA VAL A 84 -4.60 6.85 -19.84
C VAL A 84 -4.43 6.48 -18.37
N ASN A 85 -4.26 5.20 -18.03
CA ASN A 85 -4.02 4.78 -16.66
C ASN A 85 -2.63 5.24 -16.16
N ALA A 86 -1.63 5.23 -17.03
CA ALA A 86 -0.31 5.77 -16.72
C ALA A 86 -0.38 7.27 -16.42
N TYR A 87 -1.11 8.02 -17.24
CA TYR A 87 -1.33 9.45 -17.08
C TYR A 87 -2.05 9.78 -15.77
N LEU A 88 -3.14 9.07 -15.45
CA LEU A 88 -3.87 9.26 -14.19
C LEU A 88 -3.00 8.95 -12.96
N ASN A 89 -2.15 7.93 -13.04
CA ASN A 89 -1.19 7.65 -11.97
C ASN A 89 -0.12 8.73 -11.82
N SER A 90 0.33 9.33 -12.93
CA SER A 90 1.30 10.44 -12.88
C SER A 90 0.70 11.65 -12.17
N ILE A 91 -0.56 12.01 -12.47
CA ILE A 91 -1.28 13.07 -11.75
C ILE A 91 -1.40 12.73 -10.26
N GLY A 92 -1.80 11.51 -9.91
CA GLY A 92 -1.92 11.08 -8.52
C GLY A 92 -0.58 11.14 -7.76
N LEU A 93 0.51 10.80 -8.45
CA LEU A 93 1.85 10.82 -7.87
C LEU A 93 2.31 12.23 -7.45
N GLU A 94 1.93 13.27 -8.21
CA GLU A 94 2.28 14.65 -7.91
C GLU A 94 1.81 15.11 -6.53
N THR A 95 0.68 14.58 -6.05
CA THR A 95 0.09 14.93 -4.75
C THR A 95 0.29 13.87 -3.67
N LEU A 96 1.01 12.79 -3.96
CA LEU A 96 1.15 11.66 -3.04
C LEU A 96 1.64 12.08 -1.66
N GLY A 97 2.68 12.91 -1.58
CA GLY A 97 3.26 13.35 -0.30
C GLY A 97 2.24 14.11 0.55
N LEU A 98 1.55 15.08 -0.04
CA LEU A 98 0.54 15.90 0.63
C LEU A 98 -0.65 15.05 1.13
N ARG A 99 -1.12 14.12 0.30
CA ARG A 99 -2.22 13.21 0.67
C ARG A 99 -1.81 12.28 1.81
N MET A 100 -0.65 11.63 1.69
CA MET A 100 -0.15 10.72 2.72
C MET A 100 0.06 11.41 4.06
N GLU A 101 0.59 12.63 4.07
CA GLU A 101 0.75 13.44 5.28
C GLU A 101 -0.60 13.70 5.95
N ARG A 102 -1.58 14.17 5.19
CA ARG A 102 -2.91 14.45 5.70
C ARG A 102 -3.64 13.17 6.16
N GLU A 103 -3.59 12.13 5.37
CA GLU A 103 -4.24 10.86 5.70
C GLU A 103 -3.63 10.21 6.95
N CYS A 104 -2.30 10.26 7.12
CA CYS A 104 -1.63 9.76 8.33
C CYS A 104 -2.00 10.58 9.57
N SER A 105 -2.05 11.90 9.46
CA SER A 105 -2.48 12.79 10.55
C SER A 105 -3.93 12.48 10.95
N ASN A 106 -4.84 12.43 9.98
CA ASN A 106 -6.25 12.12 10.24
C ASN A 106 -6.42 10.74 10.91
N ALA A 107 -5.65 9.73 10.48
CA ALA A 107 -5.71 8.40 11.06
C ALA A 107 -5.20 8.38 12.51
N LEU A 108 -4.13 9.11 12.81
CA LEU A 108 -3.60 9.24 14.17
C LEU A 108 -4.58 9.97 15.08
N ASP A 109 -5.13 11.09 14.63
CA ASP A 109 -6.09 11.89 15.39
C ASP A 109 -7.34 11.06 15.71
N LEU A 110 -7.89 10.36 14.71
CA LEU A 110 -9.05 9.50 14.91
C LEU A 110 -8.74 8.32 15.86
N ALA A 111 -7.60 7.66 15.68
CA ALA A 111 -7.19 6.54 16.52
C ALA A 111 -7.04 6.98 17.99
N SER A 112 -6.37 8.12 18.21
CA SER A 112 -6.17 8.70 19.55
C SER A 112 -7.49 9.14 20.17
N TRP A 113 -8.37 9.76 19.39
CA TRP A 113 -9.69 10.17 19.87
C TRP A 113 -10.54 8.97 20.32
N ILE A 114 -10.57 7.90 19.52
CA ILE A 114 -11.31 6.68 19.90
C ILE A 114 -10.71 6.07 21.18
N GLU A 115 -9.39 5.93 21.25
CA GLU A 115 -8.71 5.35 22.42
C GLU A 115 -9.02 6.11 23.71
N ASN A 116 -9.04 7.45 23.63
CA ASN A 116 -9.26 8.31 24.80
C ASN A 116 -10.74 8.40 25.24
N ASN A 117 -11.67 8.30 24.30
CA ASN A 117 -13.09 8.54 24.60
C ASN A 117 -13.93 7.25 24.67
N TYR A 118 -13.44 6.13 24.14
CA TYR A 118 -14.16 4.85 24.08
C TYR A 118 -13.26 3.68 24.52
N PRO A 119 -13.00 3.53 25.82
CA PRO A 119 -12.05 2.51 26.35
C PRO A 119 -12.47 1.07 26.04
N ASP A 120 -13.76 0.83 25.80
CA ASP A 120 -14.29 -0.48 25.41
C ASP A 120 -14.04 -0.83 23.94
N ILE A 121 -13.67 0.15 23.12
CA ILE A 121 -13.34 -0.05 21.69
C ILE A 121 -11.84 -0.23 21.55
N LYS A 122 -11.42 -1.43 21.13
CA LYS A 122 -10.00 -1.67 20.85
C LYS A 122 -9.62 -1.11 19.49
N VAL A 123 -8.68 -0.17 19.49
CA VAL A 123 -8.09 0.39 18.27
C VAL A 123 -6.77 -0.32 17.96
N ASN A 124 -6.54 -0.67 16.71
CA ASN A 124 -5.24 -1.14 16.25
C ASN A 124 -4.72 -0.14 15.19
N TYR A 125 -3.72 0.62 15.58
CA TYR A 125 -3.04 1.58 14.74
C TYR A 125 -1.58 1.73 15.21
N PRO A 126 -0.58 1.57 14.33
CA PRO A 126 0.82 1.56 14.76
C PRO A 126 1.34 2.94 15.21
N GLY A 127 0.61 4.02 14.96
CA GLY A 127 0.94 5.36 15.43
C GLY A 127 0.60 5.61 16.89
N LEU A 128 -0.26 4.79 17.53
CA LEU A 128 -0.56 4.91 18.95
C LEU A 128 0.61 4.42 19.80
N CYS A 129 0.98 5.17 20.85
CA CYS A 129 2.03 4.74 21.79
C CYS A 129 1.66 3.44 22.53
N SER A 130 0.39 3.15 22.71
CA SER A 130 -0.15 1.92 23.28
C SER A 130 -0.03 0.71 22.35
N SER A 131 0.22 0.92 21.07
CA SER A 131 0.34 -0.15 20.08
C SER A 131 1.63 -0.94 20.31
N LYS A 132 1.51 -2.26 20.41
CA LYS A 132 2.67 -3.17 20.47
C LYS A 132 3.61 -3.06 19.25
N TRP A 133 3.17 -2.44 18.18
CA TRP A 133 3.91 -2.25 16.93
C TRP A 133 4.54 -0.85 16.82
N HIS A 134 4.28 0.04 17.79
CA HIS A 134 4.72 1.43 17.70
C HIS A 134 6.23 1.57 17.49
N GLU A 135 7.03 0.91 18.33
CA GLU A 135 8.48 1.02 18.28
C GLU A 135 9.09 0.46 16.98
N ILE A 136 8.51 -0.60 16.42
CA ILE A 136 8.99 -1.12 15.14
C ILE A 136 8.54 -0.24 13.98
N ALA A 137 7.31 0.28 14.03
CA ALA A 137 6.82 1.22 13.03
C ALA A 137 7.67 2.50 13.00
N LYS A 138 8.03 3.05 14.16
CA LYS A 138 8.91 4.21 14.30
C LYS A 138 10.29 4.00 13.69
N LYS A 139 10.81 2.76 13.70
CA LYS A 139 12.09 2.42 13.09
C LYS A 139 12.01 2.23 11.57
N GLN A 140 10.86 1.78 11.06
CA GLN A 140 10.71 1.38 9.66
C GLN A 140 10.00 2.41 8.79
N LEU A 141 9.18 3.25 9.39
CA LEU A 141 8.39 4.26 8.69
C LEU A 141 8.95 5.65 8.95
N THR A 142 8.82 6.50 7.94
CA THR A 142 9.13 7.93 8.02
C THR A 142 7.86 8.72 7.68
N ASN A 143 7.74 9.96 8.15
CA ASN A 143 6.65 10.88 7.80
C ASN A 143 5.23 10.43 8.22
N GLY A 144 5.09 9.43 9.09
CA GLY A 144 3.79 8.95 9.58
C GLY A 144 3.70 7.45 9.71
N TYR A 145 2.51 6.96 10.09
CA TYR A 145 2.28 5.55 10.44
C TYR A 145 1.23 4.86 9.56
N GLY A 146 0.87 5.46 8.43
CA GLY A 146 -0.13 4.97 7.50
C GLY A 146 -1.53 5.54 7.76
N ALA A 147 -2.44 5.27 6.82
CA ALA A 147 -3.79 5.82 6.81
C ALA A 147 -4.87 4.77 7.11
N ILE A 148 -4.49 3.63 7.66
CA ILE A 148 -5.42 2.53 7.95
C ILE A 148 -5.37 2.22 9.43
N LEU A 149 -6.54 2.25 10.07
CA LEU A 149 -6.75 1.76 11.41
C LEU A 149 -7.85 0.70 11.43
N THR A 150 -7.86 -0.16 12.43
CA THR A 150 -8.94 -1.10 12.66
C THR A 150 -9.49 -0.93 14.06
N ILE A 151 -10.80 -1.08 14.20
CA ILE A 151 -11.49 -1.01 15.49
C ILE A 151 -12.26 -2.31 15.75
N ARG A 152 -12.35 -2.69 17.01
CA ARG A 152 -13.16 -3.83 17.45
C ARG A 152 -14.29 -3.32 18.35
N VAL A 153 -15.51 -3.40 17.83
CA VAL A 153 -16.74 -2.91 18.48
C VAL A 153 -17.54 -4.02 19.21
N GLY A 154 -16.90 -5.16 19.47
CA GLY A 154 -17.49 -6.27 20.23
C GLY A 154 -17.95 -7.43 19.34
N SER A 155 -19.17 -7.39 18.78
CA SER A 155 -19.72 -8.47 17.96
C SER A 155 -19.82 -8.10 16.47
N LYS A 156 -20.06 -9.11 15.63
CA LYS A 156 -20.32 -8.94 14.19
C LYS A 156 -21.54 -8.03 13.94
N GLU A 157 -22.61 -8.24 14.67
CA GLU A 157 -23.85 -7.47 14.56
C GLU A 157 -23.62 -6.01 14.93
N LYS A 158 -22.87 -5.75 15.99
CA LYS A 158 -22.47 -4.39 16.39
C LYS A 158 -21.60 -3.74 15.32
N ALA A 159 -20.70 -4.48 14.68
CA ALA A 159 -19.85 -3.97 13.61
C ALA A 159 -20.66 -3.57 12.37
N PHE A 160 -21.62 -4.40 11.96
CA PHE A 160 -22.53 -4.04 10.86
C PHE A 160 -23.41 -2.83 11.20
N LYS A 161 -23.98 -2.80 12.42
CA LYS A 161 -24.77 -1.65 12.87
C LYS A 161 -23.93 -0.37 12.86
N PHE A 162 -22.69 -0.44 13.32
CA PHE A 162 -21.76 0.68 13.30
C PHE A 162 -21.50 1.16 11.88
N ILE A 163 -21.08 0.28 10.96
CA ILE A 163 -20.78 0.66 9.57
C ILE A 163 -22.00 1.25 8.88
N ASN A 164 -23.17 0.64 9.07
CA ASN A 164 -24.43 1.11 8.44
C ASN A 164 -24.92 2.47 8.99
N SER A 165 -24.43 2.88 10.16
CA SER A 165 -24.75 4.20 10.74
C SER A 165 -23.79 5.32 10.29
N LEU A 166 -22.71 4.98 9.60
CA LEU A 166 -21.77 5.98 9.10
C LEU A 166 -22.37 6.75 7.92
N THR A 167 -22.23 8.07 7.96
CA THR A 167 -22.79 8.97 6.94
C THR A 167 -21.73 9.56 6.01
N ILE A 168 -20.49 9.69 6.47
CA ILE A 168 -19.39 10.27 5.70
C ILE A 168 -18.59 9.18 4.95
N PRO A 169 -18.16 8.07 5.60
CA PRO A 169 -17.38 7.05 4.93
C PRO A 169 -18.20 6.24 3.92
N TYR A 170 -17.57 5.94 2.80
CA TYR A 170 -18.13 5.00 1.83
C TYR A 170 -17.88 3.56 2.27
N THR A 171 -18.90 2.71 2.16
CA THR A 171 -18.76 1.27 2.44
C THR A 171 -18.32 0.56 1.16
N LEU A 172 -17.03 0.34 1.02
CA LEU A 172 -16.46 -0.38 -0.13
C LEU A 172 -15.07 -0.94 0.18
N SER A 173 -14.66 -1.96 -0.60
CA SER A 173 -13.36 -2.62 -0.47
C SER A 173 -12.31 -1.93 -1.32
N ASN A 174 -11.68 -0.91 -0.80
CA ASN A 174 -10.50 -0.27 -1.38
C ASN A 174 -9.64 0.38 -0.29
N ILE A 175 -8.48 0.91 -0.67
CA ILE A 175 -7.57 1.70 0.18
C ILE A 175 -6.91 2.80 -0.64
N GLY A 176 -6.48 3.88 0.03
CA GLY A 176 -5.70 4.94 -0.60
C GLY A 176 -6.49 5.86 -1.52
N ASP A 177 -7.78 6.00 -1.27
CA ASP A 177 -8.63 7.01 -1.91
C ASP A 177 -8.64 8.29 -1.06
N THR A 178 -8.85 9.43 -1.70
CA THR A 178 -9.08 10.71 -1.00
C THR A 178 -10.37 10.73 -0.17
N LYS A 179 -11.26 9.76 -0.38
CA LYS A 179 -12.48 9.56 0.41
C LYS A 179 -12.23 8.62 1.58
N THR A 180 -12.88 8.88 2.71
CA THR A 180 -12.85 7.95 3.84
C THR A 180 -13.63 6.68 3.51
N LEU A 181 -13.02 5.54 3.72
CA LEU A 181 -13.59 4.23 3.45
C LEU A 181 -13.73 3.44 4.74
N ALA A 182 -14.82 2.71 4.88
CA ALA A 182 -15.07 1.80 5.99
C ALA A 182 -15.58 0.46 5.47
N ILE A 183 -15.08 -0.64 6.05
CA ILE A 183 -15.44 -1.98 5.62
C ILE A 183 -15.40 -2.96 6.80
N HIS A 184 -16.33 -3.90 6.81
CA HIS A 184 -16.22 -5.10 7.63
C HIS A 184 -15.57 -6.22 6.78
N PRO A 185 -14.42 -6.77 7.19
CA PRO A 185 -13.68 -7.70 6.32
C PRO A 185 -14.39 -9.03 6.06
N PHE A 186 -15.32 -9.46 6.94
CA PHE A 186 -15.97 -10.77 6.84
C PHE A 186 -16.72 -11.00 5.52
N PRO A 187 -17.62 -10.11 5.05
CA PRO A 187 -18.38 -10.38 3.83
C PRO A 187 -17.60 -10.13 2.53
N THR A 188 -16.46 -9.44 2.61
CA THR A 188 -15.77 -8.94 1.42
C THR A 188 -14.38 -9.53 1.21
N LEU A 189 -13.76 -10.09 2.24
CA LEU A 189 -12.38 -10.61 2.19
C LEU A 189 -12.30 -12.11 2.53
N ARG A 190 -13.41 -12.75 2.91
CA ARG A 190 -13.53 -14.20 3.04
C ARG A 190 -14.22 -14.76 1.80
N THR A 191 -13.44 -15.24 0.88
CA THR A 191 -13.84 -16.25 -0.10
C THR A 191 -13.54 -17.64 0.45
#